data_af3b9bcb4e91554476d64bac9760d67e
#
_entry.id   af3b9bcb4e91554476d64bac9760d67e
#
_cell.length_a   1.000
_cell.length_b   1.000
_cell.length_c   1.000
_cell.angle_alpha   90.00
_cell.angle_beta   90.00
_cell.angle_gamma   90.00
#
_symmetry.space_group_name_H-M   'P 1'
#
loop_
_entity.id
_entity.type
_entity.pdbx_description
1 polymer ?
#
loop_
_entity_poly.entity_id
_entity_poly.type
_entity_poly.pdbx_seq_one_letter_code
_entity_poly.pdbx_strand_id
1 'polypeptide(L)'
;MEQPLLGLVHRLDRFTSGCLCLTKTREAQLSLQQQFKQRTVKKFYLALVRLNKRMPHVQQWLVDQPIARDRRYRLRMTVQAGGRPSQTRFTLIKSSNGVGLMLCELLTGRTHQIRAHLAHANMPLLGDPLYAGPSEWKNDQRDQTLIPHPMLHAWSLGILHPKDQRPLTFLAELHPGFISIMAQLGLTPDPDFLTKGPEAR
;
A
#
# COMPACT_ATOMS: atom_id res chain seq x y z
N MET A 1 -5.70 -24.05 -30.52
CA MET A 1 -4.87 -23.24 -29.57
C MET A 1 -5.73 -22.92 -28.37
N GLU A 2 -5.43 -23.50 -27.21
CA GLU A 2 -6.14 -23.15 -25.97
C GLU A 2 -5.87 -21.69 -25.62
N GLN A 3 -6.93 -20.94 -25.34
CA GLN A 3 -6.78 -19.57 -24.86
C GLN A 3 -6.06 -19.59 -23.51
N PRO A 4 -5.04 -18.72 -23.29
CA PRO A 4 -4.33 -18.70 -22.03
C PRO A 4 -5.30 -18.33 -20.91
N LEU A 5 -5.39 -19.19 -19.89
CA LEU A 5 -6.21 -18.98 -18.71
C LEU A 5 -5.57 -17.89 -17.84
N LEU A 6 -6.00 -16.63 -18.02
CA LEU A 6 -5.54 -15.54 -17.16
C LEU A 6 -6.13 -15.70 -15.75
N GLY A 7 -5.29 -16.16 -14.82
CA GLY A 7 -5.66 -16.37 -13.42
C GLY A 7 -5.26 -15.23 -12.51
N LEU A 8 -6.21 -14.68 -11.73
CA LEU A 8 -5.92 -13.77 -10.65
C LEU A 8 -5.45 -14.54 -9.40
N VAL A 9 -4.34 -14.10 -8.80
CA VAL A 9 -3.79 -14.67 -7.56
C VAL A 9 -3.87 -13.70 -6.38
N HIS A 10 -4.01 -12.41 -6.66
CA HIS A 10 -4.27 -11.36 -5.67
C HIS A 10 -5.06 -10.20 -6.30
N ARG A 11 -5.31 -9.17 -5.53
CA ARG A 11 -6.05 -7.99 -5.98
C ARG A 11 -5.45 -6.71 -5.43
N LEU A 12 -5.69 -5.60 -6.11
CA LEU A 12 -5.52 -4.23 -5.62
C LEU A 12 -6.89 -3.63 -5.32
N ASP A 13 -6.93 -2.60 -4.46
CA ASP A 13 -8.13 -1.80 -4.24
C ASP A 13 -8.41 -0.92 -5.48
N ARG A 14 -9.64 -0.45 -5.65
CA ARG A 14 -10.14 0.21 -6.88
C ARG A 14 -9.25 1.33 -7.42
N PHE A 15 -8.58 2.10 -6.58
CA PHE A 15 -7.75 3.24 -6.99
C PHE A 15 -6.27 3.05 -6.65
N THR A 16 -5.88 1.85 -6.25
CA THR A 16 -4.47 1.51 -6.00
C THR A 16 -3.81 1.15 -7.32
N SER A 17 -2.78 1.87 -7.70
CA SER A 17 -1.92 1.58 -8.85
C SER A 17 -0.78 0.62 -8.48
N GLY A 18 -0.01 0.18 -9.48
CA GLY A 18 1.22 -0.59 -9.27
C GLY A 18 1.14 -2.06 -9.62
N CYS A 19 1.97 -2.89 -8.99
CA CYS A 19 2.15 -4.31 -9.31
C CYS A 19 0.88 -5.13 -9.12
N LEU A 20 0.41 -5.75 -10.21
CA LEU A 20 -0.63 -6.78 -10.21
C LEU A 20 -0.13 -8.01 -10.97
N CYS A 21 -0.12 -9.17 -10.32
CA CYS A 21 0.33 -10.42 -10.91
C CYS A 21 -0.83 -11.23 -11.49
N LEU A 22 -0.68 -11.65 -12.74
CA LEU A 22 -1.57 -12.55 -13.46
C LEU A 22 -0.80 -13.79 -13.89
N THR A 23 -1.46 -14.94 -13.92
CA THR A 23 -0.88 -16.19 -14.37
C THR A 23 -1.44 -16.61 -15.73
N LYS A 24 -0.60 -17.27 -16.54
CA LYS A 24 -0.97 -17.77 -17.86
C LYS A 24 -1.26 -19.27 -17.88
N THR A 25 -0.95 -19.98 -16.79
CA THR A 25 -1.20 -21.44 -16.68
C THR A 25 -1.81 -21.77 -15.32
N ARG A 26 -2.48 -22.92 -15.24
CA ARG A 26 -3.10 -23.40 -14.00
C ARG A 26 -2.06 -23.75 -12.93
N GLU A 27 -0.93 -24.33 -13.32
CA GLU A 27 0.17 -24.69 -12.43
C GLU A 27 0.76 -23.44 -11.77
N ALA A 28 1.02 -22.39 -12.55
CA ALA A 28 1.51 -21.12 -12.04
C ALA A 28 0.49 -20.48 -11.08
N GLN A 29 -0.80 -20.57 -11.39
CA GLN A 29 -1.86 -20.06 -10.53
C GLN A 29 -1.87 -20.76 -9.17
N LEU A 30 -1.83 -22.08 -9.15
CA LEU A 30 -1.83 -22.86 -7.91
C LEU A 30 -0.57 -22.57 -7.07
N SER A 31 0.61 -22.54 -7.71
CA SER A 31 1.87 -22.22 -7.05
C SER A 31 1.83 -20.83 -6.39
N LEU A 32 1.44 -19.79 -7.13
CA LEU A 32 1.37 -18.44 -6.58
C LEU A 32 0.27 -18.28 -5.53
N GLN A 33 -0.90 -18.89 -5.70
CA GLN A 33 -1.94 -18.90 -4.66
C GLN A 33 -1.42 -19.51 -3.36
N GLN A 34 -0.60 -20.54 -3.43
CA GLN A 34 0.03 -21.14 -2.27
C GLN A 34 1.02 -20.17 -1.60
N GLN A 35 1.87 -19.48 -2.37
CA GLN A 35 2.79 -18.47 -1.84
C GLN A 35 2.02 -17.34 -1.13
N PHE A 36 0.93 -16.84 -1.71
CA PHE A 36 0.07 -15.83 -1.05
C PHE A 36 -0.57 -16.38 0.24
N LYS A 37 -1.03 -17.64 0.26
CA LYS A 37 -1.61 -18.31 1.43
C LYS A 37 -0.58 -18.51 2.53
N GLN A 38 0.64 -18.90 2.18
CA GLN A 38 1.77 -19.11 3.10
C GLN A 38 2.43 -17.79 3.54
N ARG A 39 2.06 -16.63 2.93
CA ARG A 39 2.60 -15.31 3.21
C ARG A 39 4.10 -15.18 2.90
N THR A 40 4.61 -15.93 1.94
CA THR A 40 6.00 -15.83 1.47
C THR A 40 6.20 -14.72 0.44
N VAL A 41 5.10 -14.20 -0.13
CA VAL A 41 5.10 -13.08 -1.09
C VAL A 41 5.42 -11.77 -0.36
N LYS A 42 6.47 -11.07 -0.78
CA LYS A 42 6.83 -9.75 -0.28
C LYS A 42 6.04 -8.66 -1.01
N LYS A 43 5.44 -7.75 -0.29
CA LYS A 43 4.56 -6.71 -0.83
C LYS A 43 4.88 -5.38 -0.18
N PHE A 44 5.38 -4.43 -0.98
CA PHE A 44 5.67 -3.10 -0.52
C PHE A 44 4.86 -2.07 -1.29
N TYR A 45 4.31 -1.12 -0.56
CA TYR A 45 3.51 -0.02 -1.09
C TYR A 45 4.12 1.31 -0.71
N LEU A 46 3.95 2.30 -1.56
CA LEU A 46 4.19 3.70 -1.23
C LEU A 46 2.86 4.38 -0.99
N ALA A 47 2.81 5.18 0.08
CA ALA A 47 1.60 5.86 0.52
C ALA A 47 1.91 7.32 0.90
N LEU A 48 1.08 8.26 0.43
CA LEU A 48 1.08 9.62 0.97
C LEU A 48 0.01 9.73 2.05
N VAL A 49 0.42 10.19 3.23
CA VAL A 49 -0.43 10.20 4.42
C VAL A 49 -0.47 11.57 5.08
N ARG A 50 -1.56 11.87 5.79
CA ARG A 50 -1.58 12.94 6.79
C ARG A 50 -0.87 12.43 8.03
N LEU A 51 0.11 13.18 8.54
CA LEU A 51 0.82 12.80 9.74
C LEU A 51 0.03 13.24 10.99
N ASN A 52 0.06 12.39 12.02
CA ASN A 52 -0.44 12.73 13.33
C ASN A 52 0.65 13.48 14.13
N LYS A 53 0.29 14.56 14.82
CA LYS A 53 1.21 15.31 15.71
C LYS A 53 1.78 14.43 16.85
N ARG A 54 1.13 13.30 17.17
CA ARG A 54 1.57 12.30 18.16
C ARG A 54 2.28 11.11 17.54
N MET A 55 2.77 11.25 16.31
CA MET A 55 3.51 10.16 15.67
C MET A 55 4.69 9.74 16.55
N PRO A 56 4.96 8.43 16.71
CA PRO A 56 6.15 7.96 17.40
C PRO A 56 7.41 8.59 16.78
N HIS A 57 8.37 9.00 17.60
CA HIS A 57 9.68 9.50 17.13
C HIS A 57 10.55 8.40 16.50
N VAL A 58 9.94 7.31 16.08
CA VAL A 58 10.59 6.16 15.43
C VAL A 58 10.31 6.18 13.94
N GLN A 59 11.37 5.97 13.16
CA GLN A 59 11.25 5.93 11.70
C GLN A 59 10.42 4.73 11.20
N GLN A 60 10.36 3.64 11.97
CA GLN A 60 9.66 2.39 11.60
C GLN A 60 8.86 1.81 12.77
N TRP A 61 7.65 1.31 12.51
CA TRP A 61 6.83 0.62 13.51
C TRP A 61 5.94 -0.44 12.86
N LEU A 62 5.47 -1.39 13.67
CA LEU A 62 4.54 -2.45 13.30
C LEU A 62 3.15 -2.14 13.85
N VAL A 63 2.14 -2.19 12.98
CA VAL A 63 0.73 -2.25 13.40
C VAL A 63 0.29 -3.71 13.30
N ASP A 64 0.07 -4.35 14.46
CA ASP A 64 -0.46 -5.70 14.60
C ASP A 64 -1.86 -5.61 15.22
N GLN A 65 -2.85 -5.34 14.36
CA GLN A 65 -4.22 -5.10 14.79
C GLN A 65 -5.21 -5.82 13.88
N PRO A 66 -6.18 -6.57 14.45
CA PRO A 66 -7.13 -7.34 13.67
C PRO A 66 -8.11 -6.42 12.93
N ILE A 67 -8.46 -6.80 11.69
CA ILE A 67 -9.35 -6.03 10.82
C ILE A 67 -10.64 -6.80 10.56
N ALA A 68 -11.77 -6.11 10.70
CA ALA A 68 -13.11 -6.58 10.35
C ALA A 68 -13.83 -5.59 9.44
N ARG A 69 -14.97 -6.02 8.88
CA ARG A 69 -15.86 -5.09 8.17
C ARG A 69 -16.51 -4.15 9.17
N ASP A 70 -16.51 -2.85 8.85
CA ASP A 70 -17.18 -1.84 9.69
C ASP A 70 -18.69 -2.11 9.69
N ARG A 71 -19.31 -2.17 10.90
CA ARG A 71 -20.74 -2.45 11.07
C ARG A 71 -21.61 -1.28 10.62
N ARG A 72 -21.12 -0.06 10.77
CA ARG A 72 -21.85 1.17 10.44
C ARG A 72 -21.68 1.56 8.97
N TYR A 73 -20.45 1.38 8.43
CA TYR A 73 -20.10 1.77 7.05
C TYR A 73 -19.62 0.54 6.27
N ARG A 74 -20.56 -0.18 5.62
CA ARG A 74 -20.31 -1.46 4.93
C ARG A 74 -19.17 -1.46 3.89
N LEU A 75 -18.83 -0.30 3.33
CA LEU A 75 -17.74 -0.16 2.37
C LEU A 75 -16.35 -0.06 3.05
N ARG A 76 -16.31 0.13 4.37
CA ARG A 76 -15.07 0.27 5.15
C ARG A 76 -14.68 -1.04 5.83
N MET A 77 -13.37 -1.16 6.04
CA MET A 77 -12.80 -2.08 7.01
C MET A 77 -12.33 -1.27 8.23
N THR A 78 -12.34 -1.86 9.40
CA THR A 78 -11.91 -1.19 10.62
C THR A 78 -11.08 -2.12 11.49
N VAL A 79 -10.20 -1.54 12.30
CA VAL A 79 -9.53 -2.26 13.39
C VAL A 79 -10.57 -2.55 14.46
N GLN A 80 -10.75 -3.83 14.75
CA GLN A 80 -11.76 -4.29 15.71
C GLN A 80 -11.36 -5.63 16.32
N ALA A 81 -11.51 -5.78 17.63
CA ALA A 81 -11.35 -7.04 18.33
C ALA A 81 -12.26 -8.14 17.73
N GLY A 82 -11.72 -9.35 17.57
CA GLY A 82 -12.39 -10.46 16.88
C GLY A 82 -12.32 -10.39 15.34
N GLY A 83 -11.68 -9.37 14.77
CA GLY A 83 -11.38 -9.28 13.35
C GLY A 83 -10.32 -10.30 12.91
N ARG A 84 -9.99 -10.30 11.63
CA ARG A 84 -8.93 -11.16 11.07
C ARG A 84 -7.55 -10.62 11.42
N PRO A 85 -6.62 -11.42 11.96
CA PRO A 85 -5.25 -10.99 12.25
C PRO A 85 -4.61 -10.30 11.04
N SER A 86 -4.03 -9.13 11.28
CA SER A 86 -3.51 -8.26 10.23
C SER A 86 -2.29 -7.51 10.72
N GLN A 87 -1.20 -7.55 9.94
CA GLN A 87 0.08 -6.96 10.29
C GLN A 87 0.60 -6.11 9.12
N THR A 88 0.94 -4.86 9.40
CA THR A 88 1.56 -3.93 8.44
C THR A 88 2.74 -3.24 9.13
N ARG A 89 3.92 -3.30 8.51
CA ARG A 89 5.08 -2.51 8.92
C ARG A 89 5.08 -1.21 8.13
N PHE A 90 5.23 -0.10 8.83
CA PHE A 90 5.32 1.24 8.27
C PHE A 90 6.71 1.81 8.50
N THR A 91 7.27 2.44 7.48
CA THR A 91 8.52 3.21 7.55
C THR A 91 8.27 4.59 6.98
N LEU A 92 8.52 5.63 7.76
CA LEU A 92 8.48 7.02 7.28
C LEU A 92 9.75 7.28 6.46
N ILE A 93 9.56 7.59 5.18
CA ILE A 93 10.66 7.87 4.25
C ILE A 93 10.99 9.35 4.25
N LYS A 94 9.97 10.20 4.18
CA LYS A 94 10.10 11.65 4.17
C LYS A 94 8.86 12.31 4.74
N SER A 95 9.03 13.46 5.35
CA SER A 95 7.92 14.27 5.87
C SER A 95 8.09 15.73 5.54
N SER A 96 6.98 16.42 5.32
CA SER A 96 6.92 17.87 5.07
C SER A 96 5.53 18.38 5.45
N ASN A 97 5.45 19.50 6.16
CA ASN A 97 4.21 20.24 6.44
C ASN A 97 3.02 19.35 6.89
N GLY A 98 3.25 18.40 7.80
CA GLY A 98 2.19 17.54 8.35
C GLY A 98 1.72 16.43 7.41
N VAL A 99 2.45 16.16 6.32
CA VAL A 99 2.26 15.02 5.43
C VAL A 99 3.52 14.15 5.37
N GLY A 100 3.38 12.89 4.96
CA GLY A 100 4.50 11.96 4.88
C GLY A 100 4.41 11.00 3.71
N LEU A 101 5.58 10.64 3.18
CA LEU A 101 5.77 9.48 2.30
C LEU A 101 6.10 8.27 3.17
N MET A 102 5.24 7.26 3.12
CA MET A 102 5.39 6.01 3.86
C MET A 102 5.73 4.85 2.94
N LEU A 103 6.69 4.03 3.34
CA LEU A 103 6.83 2.66 2.85
C LEU A 103 5.99 1.74 3.74
N CYS A 104 5.12 0.95 3.13
CA CYS A 104 4.21 0.03 3.82
C CYS A 104 4.53 -1.40 3.38
N GLU A 105 5.02 -2.23 4.28
CA GLU A 105 5.22 -3.67 4.06
C GLU A 105 3.99 -4.44 4.56
N LEU A 106 3.33 -5.17 3.67
CA LEU A 106 2.19 -6.02 4.01
C LEU A 106 2.63 -7.43 4.40
N LEU A 107 2.65 -7.75 5.70
CA LEU A 107 2.89 -9.10 6.21
C LEU A 107 1.66 -10.00 6.09
N THR A 108 0.48 -9.40 6.00
CA THR A 108 -0.80 -10.04 5.67
C THR A 108 -1.47 -9.32 4.51
N GLY A 109 -2.63 -9.77 4.02
CA GLY A 109 -3.32 -9.15 2.88
C GLY A 109 -4.83 -9.14 3.08
N ARG A 110 -5.36 -8.22 3.92
CA ARG A 110 -6.79 -8.03 4.10
C ARG A 110 -7.29 -6.87 3.24
N THR A 111 -8.56 -6.89 2.90
CA THR A 111 -9.22 -5.78 2.19
C THR A 111 -8.96 -4.47 2.92
N HIS A 112 -8.56 -3.43 2.22
CA HIS A 112 -8.25 -2.09 2.73
C HIS A 112 -7.23 -2.07 3.90
N GLN A 113 -6.35 -3.07 4.04
CA GLN A 113 -5.53 -3.23 5.24
C GLN A 113 -4.66 -2.00 5.55
N ILE A 114 -3.87 -1.52 4.59
CA ILE A 114 -3.04 -0.31 4.79
C ILE A 114 -3.92 0.87 5.19
N ARG A 115 -5.03 1.07 4.49
CA ARG A 115 -5.97 2.18 4.69
C ARG A 115 -6.58 2.16 6.09
N ALA A 116 -7.04 0.98 6.54
CA ALA A 116 -7.64 0.79 7.87
C ALA A 116 -6.61 0.97 9.00
N HIS A 117 -5.39 0.42 8.84
CA HIS A 117 -4.32 0.56 9.82
C HIS A 117 -3.83 2.02 9.93
N LEU A 118 -3.65 2.72 8.80
CA LEU A 118 -3.28 4.13 8.81
C LEU A 118 -4.37 5.02 9.42
N ALA A 119 -5.64 4.76 9.09
CA ALA A 119 -6.75 5.48 9.68
C ALA A 119 -6.85 5.24 11.20
N HIS A 120 -6.64 3.99 11.65
CA HIS A 120 -6.58 3.65 13.08
C HIS A 120 -5.45 4.39 13.80
N ALA A 121 -4.31 4.59 13.16
CA ALA A 121 -3.19 5.37 13.67
C ALA A 121 -3.41 6.89 13.56
N ASN A 122 -4.60 7.37 13.13
CA ASN A 122 -4.90 8.77 12.83
C ASN A 122 -3.95 9.40 11.79
N MET A 123 -3.48 8.58 10.85
CA MET A 123 -2.63 8.98 9.72
C MET A 123 -3.25 8.52 8.38
N PRO A 124 -4.49 8.92 8.05
CA PRO A 124 -5.18 8.44 6.86
C PRO A 124 -4.43 8.81 5.58
N LEU A 125 -4.64 8.00 4.53
CA LEU A 125 -4.13 8.30 3.19
C LEU A 125 -4.69 9.62 2.68
N LEU A 126 -3.87 10.39 2.01
CA LEU A 126 -4.35 11.56 1.25
C LEU A 126 -5.28 11.09 0.13
N GLY A 127 -6.34 11.84 -0.12
CA GLY A 127 -7.33 11.54 -1.16
C GLY A 127 -8.22 10.32 -0.91
N ASP A 128 -8.23 9.76 0.32
CA ASP A 128 -9.07 8.60 0.64
C ASP A 128 -10.46 9.03 1.13
N PRO A 129 -11.51 8.95 0.30
CA PRO A 129 -12.84 9.44 0.67
C PRO A 129 -13.51 8.59 1.75
N LEU A 130 -13.07 7.34 1.94
CA LEU A 130 -13.64 6.45 2.94
C LEU A 130 -13.02 6.63 4.33
N TYR A 131 -11.75 7.02 4.42
CA TYR A 131 -11.00 7.01 5.68
C TYR A 131 -10.50 8.39 6.11
N ALA A 132 -10.28 9.32 5.17
CA ALA A 132 -9.76 10.66 5.46
C ALA A 132 -10.82 11.76 5.50
N GLY A 133 -12.07 11.46 5.12
CA GLY A 133 -13.10 12.48 4.91
C GLY A 133 -12.94 13.20 3.56
N PRO A 134 -13.47 14.43 3.39
CA PRO A 134 -13.38 15.17 2.14
C PRO A 134 -11.94 15.26 1.63
N SER A 135 -11.74 15.07 0.34
CA SER A 135 -10.43 14.93 -0.33
C SER A 135 -9.61 16.23 -0.44
N GLU A 136 -10.04 17.28 0.24
CA GLU A 136 -9.32 18.55 0.24
C GLU A 136 -8.17 18.53 1.24
N TRP A 137 -6.95 18.49 0.75
CA TRP A 137 -5.79 18.87 1.54
C TRP A 137 -5.73 20.41 1.58
N LYS A 138 -6.03 20.99 2.72
CA LYS A 138 -5.76 22.42 2.96
C LYS A 138 -4.38 22.53 3.59
N ASN A 139 -3.40 22.90 2.79
CA ASN A 139 -2.17 23.46 3.33
C ASN A 139 -2.53 24.86 3.91
N ASP A 140 -1.99 25.22 5.07
CA ASP A 140 -2.19 26.57 5.66
C ASP A 140 -1.73 27.72 4.75
N GLN A 141 -1.05 27.41 3.66
CA GLN A 141 -0.61 28.33 2.63
C GLN A 141 -1.43 28.14 1.33
N ARG A 142 -2.62 28.71 1.27
CA ARG A 142 -3.42 29.11 0.08
C ARG A 142 -3.53 28.14 -1.13
N ASP A 143 -2.84 27.02 -1.20
CA ASP A 143 -2.89 26.06 -2.29
C ASP A 143 -3.76 24.85 -1.94
N GLN A 144 -4.94 24.77 -2.54
CA GLN A 144 -5.84 23.61 -2.47
C GLN A 144 -5.40 22.60 -3.52
N THR A 145 -4.47 21.70 -3.18
CA THR A 145 -4.15 20.57 -4.06
C THR A 145 -5.30 19.57 -4.01
N LEU A 146 -6.05 19.47 -5.09
CA LEU A 146 -7.09 18.46 -5.22
C LEU A 146 -6.44 17.08 -5.40
N ILE A 147 -6.67 16.18 -4.43
CA ILE A 147 -6.19 14.79 -4.48
C ILE A 147 -7.40 13.88 -4.76
N PRO A 148 -7.57 13.43 -6.01
CA PRO A 148 -8.84 12.85 -6.47
C PRO A 148 -9.10 11.41 -6.00
N HIS A 149 -8.08 10.71 -5.51
CA HIS A 149 -8.17 9.30 -5.11
C HIS A 149 -7.08 8.94 -4.08
N PRO A 150 -7.21 7.81 -3.37
CA PRO A 150 -6.24 7.38 -2.36
C PRO A 150 -4.83 7.31 -2.93
N MET A 151 -3.91 8.04 -2.31
CA MET A 151 -2.49 8.07 -2.69
C MET A 151 -1.78 6.82 -2.18
N LEU A 152 -2.05 5.70 -2.84
CA LEU A 152 -1.51 4.37 -2.54
C LEU A 152 -1.05 3.67 -3.82
N HIS A 153 0.18 3.18 -3.83
CA HIS A 153 0.80 2.52 -4.96
C HIS A 153 1.47 1.22 -4.55
N ALA A 154 1.11 0.10 -5.15
CA ALA A 154 1.75 -1.20 -4.98
C ALA A 154 3.11 -1.19 -5.70
N TRP A 155 4.14 -0.72 -5.00
CA TRP A 155 5.42 -0.37 -5.57
C TRP A 155 6.30 -1.58 -5.88
N SER A 156 6.34 -2.58 -4.97
CA SER A 156 7.18 -3.77 -5.16
C SER A 156 6.43 -5.05 -4.82
N LEU A 157 6.66 -6.07 -5.65
CA LEU A 157 6.13 -7.42 -5.47
C LEU A 157 7.26 -8.44 -5.62
N GLY A 158 7.60 -9.14 -4.53
CA GLY A 158 8.57 -10.24 -4.52
C GLY A 158 7.87 -11.60 -4.43
N ILE A 159 8.18 -12.50 -5.36
CA ILE A 159 7.65 -13.86 -5.43
C ILE A 159 8.76 -14.86 -5.73
N LEU A 160 8.50 -16.15 -5.52
CA LEU A 160 9.30 -17.21 -6.10
C LEU A 160 8.68 -17.62 -7.45
N HIS A 161 9.52 -17.76 -8.48
CA HIS A 161 9.05 -18.15 -9.80
C HIS A 161 8.38 -19.53 -9.74
N PRO A 162 7.16 -19.71 -10.30
CA PRO A 162 6.35 -20.91 -10.09
C PRO A 162 7.02 -22.23 -10.51
N LYS A 163 7.90 -22.20 -11.50
CA LYS A 163 8.53 -23.42 -12.05
C LYS A 163 9.87 -23.74 -11.37
N ASP A 164 10.77 -22.76 -11.27
CA ASP A 164 12.17 -22.99 -10.85
C ASP A 164 12.48 -22.42 -9.46
N GLN A 165 11.49 -21.82 -8.80
CA GLN A 165 11.58 -21.27 -7.44
C GLN A 165 12.63 -20.19 -7.22
N ARG A 166 13.22 -19.63 -8.30
CA ARG A 166 14.13 -18.50 -8.17
C ARG A 166 13.39 -17.25 -7.67
N PRO A 167 14.01 -16.42 -6.81
CA PRO A 167 13.39 -15.20 -6.37
C PRO A 167 13.25 -14.20 -7.52
N LEU A 168 12.09 -13.56 -7.62
CA LEU A 168 11.78 -12.50 -8.56
C LEU A 168 11.24 -11.30 -7.79
N THR A 169 11.75 -10.13 -8.09
CA THR A 169 11.23 -8.85 -7.55
C THR A 169 10.84 -7.95 -8.71
N PHE A 170 9.62 -7.47 -8.69
CA PHE A 170 9.06 -6.54 -9.66
C PHE A 170 8.88 -5.18 -8.99
N LEU A 171 9.31 -4.11 -9.66
CA LEU A 171 9.09 -2.73 -9.27
C LEU A 171 8.14 -2.09 -10.27
N ALA A 172 7.10 -1.42 -9.79
CA ALA A 172 6.21 -0.62 -10.60
C ALA A 172 6.63 0.84 -10.56
N GLU A 173 6.73 1.48 -11.71
CA GLU A 173 6.95 2.92 -11.81
C GLU A 173 5.78 3.68 -11.20
N LEU A 174 6.09 4.78 -10.52
CA LEU A 174 5.06 5.65 -9.96
C LEU A 174 4.26 6.32 -11.07
N HIS A 175 2.94 6.32 -10.94
CA HIS A 175 2.06 7.03 -11.85
C HIS A 175 2.38 8.54 -11.84
N PRO A 176 2.35 9.25 -13.00
CA PRO A 176 2.69 10.68 -13.08
C PRO A 176 1.94 11.56 -12.08
N GLY A 177 0.64 11.28 -11.83
CA GLY A 177 -0.14 11.99 -10.82
C GLY A 177 0.36 11.78 -9.39
N PHE A 178 0.88 10.59 -9.05
CA PHE A 178 1.49 10.34 -7.75
C PHE A 178 2.80 11.14 -7.60
N ILE A 179 3.64 11.15 -8.63
CA ILE A 179 4.89 11.92 -8.66
C ILE A 179 4.61 13.42 -8.52
N SER A 180 3.65 13.94 -9.27
CA SER A 180 3.26 15.35 -9.24
C SER A 180 2.83 15.80 -7.83
N ILE A 181 1.90 15.07 -7.21
CA ILE A 181 1.41 15.38 -5.87
C ILE A 181 2.54 15.25 -4.84
N MET A 182 3.36 14.20 -4.93
CA MET A 182 4.51 13.99 -4.04
C MET A 182 5.50 15.17 -4.13
N ALA A 183 5.79 15.67 -5.33
CA ALA A 183 6.67 16.82 -5.55
C ALA A 183 6.07 18.11 -4.99
N GLN A 184 4.79 18.40 -5.26
CA GLN A 184 4.07 19.57 -4.73
C GLN A 184 4.08 19.61 -3.20
N LEU A 185 4.02 18.45 -2.55
CA LEU A 185 4.06 18.34 -1.09
C LEU A 185 5.48 18.32 -0.50
N GLY A 186 6.54 18.43 -1.33
CA GLY A 186 7.93 18.38 -0.90
C GLY A 186 8.38 17.00 -0.38
N LEU A 187 7.71 15.94 -0.84
CA LEU A 187 7.91 14.55 -0.37
C LEU A 187 8.77 13.70 -1.31
N THR A 188 9.35 14.27 -2.37
CA THR A 188 10.22 13.51 -3.29
C THR A 188 11.39 12.90 -2.52
N PRO A 189 11.53 11.57 -2.49
CA PRO A 189 12.63 10.90 -1.79
C PRO A 189 13.94 11.06 -2.57
N ASP A 190 15.02 10.53 -2.01
CA ASP A 190 16.28 10.35 -2.73
C ASP A 190 16.02 9.51 -4.01
N PRO A 191 16.57 9.91 -5.18
CA PRO A 191 16.40 9.16 -6.43
C PRO A 191 16.78 7.67 -6.32
N ASP A 192 17.83 7.36 -5.58
CA ASP A 192 18.27 5.99 -5.34
C ASP A 192 17.23 5.13 -4.62
N PHE A 193 16.37 5.74 -3.80
CA PHE A 193 15.32 5.01 -3.09
C PHE A 193 14.35 4.33 -4.04
N LEU A 194 13.91 5.04 -5.10
CA LEU A 194 12.92 4.53 -6.04
C LEU A 194 13.51 3.49 -7.02
N THR A 195 14.81 3.54 -7.28
CA THR A 195 15.48 2.65 -8.25
C THR A 195 15.98 1.34 -7.61
N LYS A 196 16.48 1.39 -6.37
CA LYS A 196 17.06 0.22 -5.69
C LYS A 196 16.02 -0.72 -5.07
N GLY A 197 14.80 -0.27 -4.89
CA GLY A 197 13.74 -1.07 -4.27
C GLY A 197 13.83 -1.13 -2.73
N PRO A 198 12.85 -1.77 -2.08
CA PRO A 198 12.72 -1.76 -0.61
C PRO A 198 13.72 -2.66 0.12
N GLU A 199 14.35 -3.60 -0.56
CA GLU A 199 15.25 -4.61 0.03
C GLU A 199 16.73 -4.18 0.05
N ALA A 200 17.07 -3.07 -0.54
CA ALA A 200 18.45 -2.55 -0.58
C ALA A 200 18.85 -1.76 0.69
N ARG A 201 18.13 -1.97 1.81
CA ARG A 201 18.34 -1.27 3.09
C ARG A 201 18.74 -2.20 4.20
#